data_54ae08f4e82713f69a8472c49afedceb
#
_entry.id   54ae08f4e82713f69a8472c49afedceb
#
_cell.length_a   1.000
_cell.length_b   1.000
_cell.length_c   1.000
_cell.angle_alpha   90.00
_cell.angle_beta   90.00
_cell.angle_gamma   90.00
#
_symmetry.space_group_name_H-M   'P 1'
#
loop_
_entity.id
_entity.type
_entity.pdbx_description
1 polymer ?
#
loop_
_entity_poly.entity_id
_entity_poly.type
_entity_poly.pdbx_seq_one_letter_code
_entity_poly.pdbx_strand_id
1 'polypeptide(L)' 'RKRPVAYIRQLAIFLADKYTDLSTVQIGRQIGGRNHATVIHSVNQIKNLIDVDESVRNDVSIIEDKVRCSK' A
#
# COMPACT_ATOMS: atom_id res chain seq x y z
N ARG A 1 16.69 9.21 -5.42
CA ARG A 1 16.87 8.41 -4.22
C ARG A 1 15.97 7.19 -4.22
N LYS A 2 16.52 6.06 -3.88
CA LYS A 2 15.77 4.82 -3.86
C LYS A 2 14.97 4.65 -2.59
N ARG A 3 13.78 4.14 -2.72
CA ARG A 3 12.96 3.79 -1.57
C ARG A 3 13.27 2.36 -1.12
N PRO A 4 13.18 2.06 0.16
CA PRO A 4 13.37 0.68 0.63
C PRO A 4 12.31 -0.23 0.03
N VAL A 5 12.68 -1.49 -0.17
CA VAL A 5 11.74 -2.49 -0.66
C VAL A 5 10.55 -2.63 0.28
N ALA A 6 10.80 -2.52 1.58
CA ALA A 6 9.73 -2.60 2.57
C ALA A 6 8.68 -1.50 2.37
N TYR A 7 9.12 -0.29 2.04
CA TYR A 7 8.21 0.82 1.78
C TYR A 7 7.32 0.52 0.57
N ILE A 8 7.93 0.04 -0.51
CA ILE A 8 7.19 -0.27 -1.73
C ILE A 8 6.16 -1.38 -1.48
N ARG A 9 6.55 -2.39 -0.70
CA ARG A 9 5.65 -3.46 -0.33
C ARG A 9 4.46 -2.95 0.49
N GLN A 10 4.72 -2.06 1.44
CA GLN A 10 3.67 -1.46 2.25
C GLN A 10 2.72 -0.64 1.40
N LEU A 11 3.26 0.08 0.44
CA LEU A 11 2.46 0.89 -0.47
C LEU A 11 1.56 0.01 -1.33
N ALA A 12 2.09 -1.11 -1.83
CA ALA A 12 1.30 -2.06 -2.61
C ALA A 12 0.16 -2.65 -1.79
N ILE A 13 0.45 -2.99 -0.54
CA ILE A 13 -0.56 -3.52 0.39
C ILE A 13 -1.66 -2.49 0.64
N PHE A 14 -1.27 -1.24 0.87
CA PHE A 14 -2.21 -0.15 1.10
C PHE A 14 -3.15 0.02 -0.10
N LEU A 15 -2.60 0.00 -1.30
CA LEU A 15 -3.40 0.17 -2.50
C LEU A 15 -4.30 -1.04 -2.77
N ALA A 16 -3.82 -2.23 -2.49
CA ALA A 16 -4.64 -3.44 -2.63
C ALA A 16 -5.84 -3.38 -1.69
N ASP A 17 -5.62 -2.94 -0.46
CA ASP A 17 -6.70 -2.80 0.52
C ASP A 17 -7.71 -1.75 0.08
N LYS A 18 -7.24 -0.68 -0.51
CA LYS A 18 -8.09 0.46 -0.89
C LYS A 18 -8.90 0.19 -2.16
N TYR A 19 -8.31 -0.50 -3.13
CA TYR A 19 -8.91 -0.63 -4.46
C TYR A 19 -9.45 -2.01 -4.80
N THR A 20 -9.36 -2.96 -3.89
CA THR A 20 -9.91 -4.29 -4.13
C THR A 20 -10.82 -4.68 -2.98
N ASP A 21 -11.62 -5.72 -3.20
CA ASP A 21 -12.49 -6.27 -2.18
C ASP A 21 -11.83 -7.40 -1.40
N LEU A 22 -10.52 -7.57 -1.57
CA LEU A 22 -9.79 -8.62 -0.87
C LEU A 22 -9.74 -8.32 0.62
N SER A 23 -9.91 -9.38 1.41
CA SER A 23 -9.74 -9.24 2.85
C SER A 23 -8.25 -9.12 3.19
N THR A 24 -7.94 -8.68 4.40
CA THR A 24 -6.55 -8.56 4.83
C THR A 24 -5.84 -9.91 4.78
N VAL A 25 -6.55 -11.00 5.04
CA VAL A 25 -5.97 -12.34 4.96
C VAL A 25 -5.61 -12.68 3.52
N GLN A 26 -6.49 -12.36 2.57
CA GLN A 26 -6.24 -12.63 1.16
C GLN A 26 -5.08 -11.80 0.63
N ILE A 27 -5.02 -10.54 1.03
CA ILE A 27 -3.91 -9.66 0.64
C ILE A 27 -2.59 -10.22 1.17
N GLY A 28 -2.58 -10.66 2.42
CA GLY A 28 -1.39 -11.25 3.03
C GLY A 28 -0.89 -12.45 2.28
N ARG A 29 -1.81 -13.32 1.84
CA ARG A 29 -1.44 -14.50 1.06
C ARG A 29 -0.83 -14.14 -0.27
N GLN A 30 -1.41 -13.16 -0.96
CA GLN A 30 -0.93 -12.78 -2.29
C GLN A 30 0.41 -12.06 -2.23
N ILE A 31 0.67 -11.36 -1.14
CA ILE A 31 1.91 -10.60 -0.99
C ILE A 31 3.07 -11.47 -0.52
N GLY A 32 2.83 -12.72 -0.19
CA GLY A 32 3.92 -13.59 0.18
C GLY A 32 3.70 -14.34 1.48
N GLY A 33 2.46 -14.68 1.76
CA GLY A 33 2.12 -15.49 2.93
C GLY A 33 2.23 -14.76 4.24
N ARG A 34 2.09 -13.45 4.24
CA ARG A 34 2.12 -12.67 5.47
C ARG A 34 0.79 -12.75 6.18
N ASN A 35 0.81 -12.64 7.49
CA ASN A 35 -0.43 -12.71 8.23
C ASN A 35 -1.16 -11.36 8.17
N HIS A 36 -2.43 -11.37 8.55
CA HIS A 36 -3.27 -10.17 8.43
C HIS A 36 -2.80 -9.03 9.33
N ALA A 37 -2.15 -9.33 10.45
CA ALA A 37 -1.63 -8.29 11.33
C ALA A 37 -0.57 -7.45 10.62
N THR A 38 0.28 -8.10 9.82
CA THR A 38 1.28 -7.41 9.02
C THR A 38 0.63 -6.50 7.99
N VAL A 39 -0.44 -6.98 7.36
CA VAL A 39 -1.19 -6.19 6.38
C VAL A 39 -1.80 -4.96 7.03
N ILE A 40 -2.46 -5.14 8.16
CA ILE A 40 -3.07 -4.03 8.89
C ILE A 40 -2.02 -3.00 9.30
N HIS A 41 -0.89 -3.47 9.81
CA HIS A 41 0.21 -2.59 10.20
C HIS A 41 0.72 -1.78 9.01
N SER A 42 0.89 -2.43 7.86
CA SER A 42 1.36 -1.76 6.66
C SER A 42 0.39 -0.68 6.18
N VAL A 43 -0.89 -0.98 6.19
CA VAL A 43 -1.92 -0.02 5.79
C VAL A 43 -1.89 1.19 6.72
N ASN A 44 -1.83 0.96 8.02
CA ASN A 44 -1.80 2.05 9.01
C ASN A 44 -0.53 2.89 8.88
N GLN A 45 0.59 2.25 8.62
CA GLN A 45 1.87 2.93 8.43
C GLN A 45 1.79 3.90 7.25
N ILE A 46 1.24 3.45 6.13
CA ILE A 46 1.11 4.30 4.94
C ILE A 46 0.11 5.43 5.21
N LYS A 47 -0.99 5.15 5.88
CA LYS A 47 -1.97 6.20 6.23
C LYS A 47 -1.33 7.31 7.07
N ASN A 48 -0.51 6.93 8.04
CA ASN A 48 0.19 7.89 8.88
C ASN A 48 1.19 8.71 8.07
N LEU A 49 1.92 8.06 7.18
CA LEU A 49 2.89 8.73 6.33
C LEU A 49 2.23 9.71 5.37
N ILE A 50 1.07 9.36 4.85
CA ILE A 50 0.32 10.26 3.98
C ILE A 50 -0.01 11.57 4.71
N ASP A 51 -0.33 11.47 5.98
CA ASP A 51 -0.68 12.66 6.77
C ASP A 51 0.52 13.57 7.05
N VAL A 52 1.71 13.00 7.23
CA VAL A 52 2.87 13.75 7.70
C VAL A 52 3.97 13.92 6.66
N ASP A 53 3.95 13.15 5.60
CA ASP A 53 5.03 13.16 4.58
C ASP A 53 4.44 13.42 3.21
N GLU A 54 4.72 14.59 2.69
CA GLU A 54 4.23 15.02 1.39
C GLU A 54 4.76 14.15 0.26
N SER A 55 5.99 13.66 0.38
CA SER A 55 6.59 12.76 -0.61
C SER A 55 5.77 11.49 -0.76
N VAL A 56 5.33 10.92 0.35
CA VAL A 56 4.50 9.71 0.34
C VAL A 56 3.15 10.00 -0.30
N ARG A 57 2.57 11.15 0.03
CA ARG A 57 1.30 11.57 -0.56
C ARG A 57 1.41 11.69 -2.07
N ASN A 58 2.50 12.25 -2.56
CA ASN A 58 2.76 12.37 -3.99
C ASN A 58 2.91 11.00 -4.65
N ASP A 59 3.64 10.09 -4.02
CA ASP A 59 3.83 8.74 -4.54
C ASP A 59 2.49 8.03 -4.68
N VAL A 60 1.65 8.12 -3.66
CA VAL A 60 0.32 7.51 -3.69
C VAL A 60 -0.53 8.12 -4.82
N SER A 61 -0.49 9.42 -4.94
CA SER A 61 -1.27 10.13 -5.96
C SER A 61 -0.87 9.70 -7.37
N ILE A 62 0.42 9.58 -7.62
CA ILE A 62 0.94 9.18 -8.93
C ILE A 62 0.49 7.76 -9.26
N ILE A 63 0.59 6.86 -8.29
CA ILE A 63 0.22 5.46 -8.50
C ILE A 63 -1.29 5.34 -8.69
N GLU A 64 -2.07 6.06 -7.92
CA GLU A 64 -3.52 6.05 -8.06
C GLU A 64 -3.97 6.53 -9.43
N ASP A 65 -3.29 7.53 -9.94
CA ASP A 65 -3.57 8.06 -11.26
C ASP A 65 -3.34 7.00 -12.33
N LYS A 66 -2.24 6.26 -12.22
CA LYS A 66 -1.92 5.18 -13.16
C LYS A 66 -2.91 4.04 -13.07
N VAL A 67 -3.34 3.70 -11.89
CA VAL A 67 -4.33 2.65 -11.70
C VAL A 67 -5.65 3.04 -12.36
N ARG A 68 -6.07 4.26 -12.20
CA ARG A 68 -7.30 4.73 -12.83
C ARG A 68 -7.19 4.78 -14.34
N CYS A 69 -6.04 5.17 -14.85
CA CYS A 69 -5.84 5.23 -16.31
C CYS A 69 -5.75 3.85 -16.94
N SER A 70 -5.39 2.84 -16.18
CA SER A 70 -5.25 1.47 -16.69
C SER A 70 -6.57 0.80 -16.96
N LYS A 71 -7.63 1.35 -16.48
CA LYS A 71 -8.96 0.75 -16.66
C LYS A 71 -9.55 1.01 -18.07
#